data_10709180a44923e09c316a536fb4111e
#
_entry.id   10709180a44923e09c316a536fb4111e
#
_cell.length_a   1.000
_cell.length_b   1.000
_cell.length_c   1.000
_cell.angle_alpha   90.00
_cell.angle_beta   90.00
_cell.angle_gamma   90.00
#
_symmetry.space_group_name_H-M   'P 1'
#
loop_
_entity.id
_entity.type
_entity.pdbx_description
1 polymer ?
#
loop_
_entity_poly.entity_id
_entity_poly.type
_entity_poly.pdbx_seq_one_letter_code
_entity_poly.pdbx_strand_id
1 'polypeptide(L)'
;MGISTATLTTAIQAVKMVVSVYDGYEKGRFMKTDEAVRSEIQRRCEMLNRHAEKLERDFHEKGFRDARQSLARTIESIQAYRRDAQFALSGTNLSSHSGIGKLKAKAVRKLVEHDSASLNSLVEATRMGNDFAESVSKSSEEEMLTLASEWHHTINRARNHFLERNMYIDGLIKR
;
A
#
# COMPACT_ATOMS: atom_id res chain seq x y z
N MET A 1 1.99 -7.36 23.29
CA MET A 1 3.36 -7.91 23.25
C MET A 1 4.22 -6.97 22.46
N GLY A 2 5.32 -6.47 23.00
CA GLY A 2 6.23 -5.57 22.27
C GLY A 2 7.18 -6.39 21.41
N ILE A 3 7.33 -6.00 20.14
CA ILE A 3 8.33 -6.58 19.25
C ILE A 3 9.72 -6.33 19.84
N SER A 4 10.60 -7.34 19.80
CA SER A 4 11.98 -7.19 20.25
C SER A 4 12.76 -6.23 19.33
N THR A 5 13.88 -5.70 19.79
CA THR A 5 14.75 -4.83 18.96
C THR A 5 15.21 -5.54 17.68
N ALA A 6 15.49 -6.83 17.72
CA ALA A 6 15.83 -7.64 16.56
C ALA A 6 14.70 -7.69 15.51
N THR A 7 13.46 -7.82 15.97
CA THR A 7 12.28 -7.83 15.09
C THR A 7 12.05 -6.46 14.44
N LEU A 8 12.33 -5.37 15.15
CA LEU A 8 12.24 -4.01 14.59
C LEU A 8 13.28 -3.78 13.50
N THR A 9 14.52 -4.22 13.70
CA THR A 9 15.60 -4.11 12.71
C THR A 9 15.23 -4.88 11.44
N THR A 10 14.70 -6.09 11.58
CA THR A 10 14.25 -6.89 10.44
C THR A 10 13.10 -6.21 9.68
N ALA A 11 12.14 -5.62 10.39
CA ALA A 11 11.04 -4.87 9.77
C ALA A 11 11.54 -3.63 9.00
N ILE A 12 12.49 -2.87 9.57
CA ILE A 12 13.12 -1.74 8.90
C ILE A 12 13.85 -2.20 7.63
N GLN A 13 14.60 -3.29 7.69
CA GLN A 13 15.29 -3.84 6.53
C GLN A 13 14.31 -4.30 5.43
N ALA A 14 13.23 -4.97 5.80
CA ALA A 14 12.18 -5.37 4.85
C ALA A 14 11.56 -4.16 4.15
N VAL A 15 11.26 -3.08 4.88
CA VAL A 15 10.76 -1.85 4.28
C VAL A 15 11.82 -1.17 3.39
N LYS A 16 13.10 -1.18 3.79
CA LYS A 16 14.20 -0.64 2.97
C LYS A 16 14.39 -1.35 1.64
N MET A 17 14.07 -2.63 1.55
CA MET A 17 14.09 -3.36 0.28
C MET A 17 13.05 -2.85 -0.72
N VAL A 18 11.96 -2.28 -0.22
CA VAL A 18 10.86 -1.73 -1.02
C VAL A 18 11.02 -0.22 -1.23
N VAL A 19 11.46 0.49 -0.20
CA VAL A 19 11.64 1.95 -0.16
C VAL A 19 13.10 2.27 0.15
N SER A 20 13.92 2.50 -0.86
CA SER A 20 15.37 2.63 -0.73
C SER A 20 15.84 3.76 0.19
N VAL A 21 15.05 4.82 0.33
CA VAL A 21 15.34 5.99 1.19
C VAL A 21 14.67 5.92 2.57
N TYR A 22 14.18 4.74 2.96
CA TYR A 22 13.52 4.55 4.24
C TYR A 22 14.52 4.57 5.41
N ASP A 23 14.34 5.51 6.32
CA ASP A 23 15.24 5.71 7.49
C ASP A 23 14.62 5.18 8.81
N GLY A 24 13.42 4.61 8.78
CA GLY A 24 12.76 4.09 9.99
C GLY A 24 12.39 5.19 11.01
N TYR A 25 12.12 6.40 10.52
CA TYR A 25 11.77 7.57 11.37
C TYR A 25 12.86 8.00 12.33
N GLU A 26 14.13 7.91 11.94
CA GLU A 26 15.23 8.46 12.72
C GLU A 26 15.07 9.97 12.96
N LYS A 27 15.78 10.49 13.97
CA LYS A 27 15.64 11.86 14.45
C LYS A 27 15.58 12.92 13.33
N GLY A 28 14.47 13.67 13.28
CA GLY A 28 14.28 14.77 12.33
C GLY A 28 13.93 14.36 10.90
N ARG A 29 13.77 13.07 10.60
CA ARG A 29 13.51 12.56 9.24
C ARG A 29 12.09 12.02 9.04
N PHE A 30 11.17 12.29 9.97
CA PHE A 30 9.79 11.82 9.87
C PHE A 30 9.17 12.16 8.52
N MET A 31 9.24 13.41 8.10
CA MET A 31 8.65 13.89 6.86
C MET A 31 9.21 13.20 5.63
N LYS A 32 10.53 13.07 5.56
CA LYS A 32 11.21 12.41 4.44
C LYS A 32 10.85 10.93 4.35
N THR A 33 10.77 10.26 5.49
CA THR A 33 10.40 8.84 5.54
C THR A 33 8.93 8.65 5.15
N ASP A 34 8.02 9.49 5.67
CA ASP A 34 6.61 9.47 5.32
C ASP A 34 6.38 9.73 3.83
N GLU A 35 7.02 10.74 3.26
CA GLU A 35 6.95 11.05 1.83
C GLU A 35 7.45 9.89 0.97
N ALA A 36 8.55 9.26 1.37
CA ALA A 36 9.11 8.12 0.65
C ALA A 36 8.14 6.93 0.63
N VAL A 37 7.50 6.60 1.75
CA VAL A 37 6.48 5.55 1.83
C VAL A 37 5.30 5.88 0.92
N ARG A 38 4.77 7.08 0.99
CA ARG A 38 3.63 7.50 0.16
C ARG A 38 3.93 7.51 -1.33
N SER A 39 5.12 8.00 -1.70
CA SER A 39 5.58 8.00 -3.10
C SER A 39 5.70 6.59 -3.66
N GLU A 40 6.21 5.64 -2.87
CA GLU A 40 6.28 4.24 -3.29
C GLU A 40 4.89 3.60 -3.43
N ILE A 41 3.97 3.89 -2.52
CA ILE A 41 2.57 3.44 -2.65
C ILE A 41 1.94 3.98 -3.93
N GLN A 42 2.08 5.29 -4.20
CA GLN A 42 1.54 5.91 -5.42
C GLN A 42 2.11 5.26 -6.69
N ARG A 43 3.43 5.06 -6.73
CA ARG A 43 4.13 4.41 -7.86
C ARG A 43 3.60 3.00 -8.11
N ARG A 44 3.43 2.19 -7.06
CA ARG A 44 2.91 0.82 -7.18
C ARG A 44 1.43 0.81 -7.56
N CYS A 45 0.62 1.67 -6.99
CA CYS A 45 -0.79 1.81 -7.39
C CYS A 45 -0.91 2.19 -8.88
N GLU A 46 -0.04 3.04 -9.40
CA GLU A 46 -0.02 3.38 -10.82
C GLU A 46 0.32 2.17 -11.70
N MET A 47 1.30 1.36 -11.29
CA MET A 47 1.63 0.10 -11.99
C MET A 47 0.45 -0.88 -11.95
N LEU A 48 -0.16 -1.09 -10.78
CA LEU A 48 -1.32 -1.96 -10.62
C LEU A 48 -2.50 -1.50 -11.46
N ASN A 49 -2.75 -0.19 -11.55
CA ASN A 49 -3.82 0.38 -12.36
C ASN A 49 -3.63 0.04 -13.85
N ARG A 50 -2.40 0.21 -14.37
CA ARG A 50 -2.08 -0.16 -15.77
C ARG A 50 -2.28 -1.65 -16.04
N HIS A 51 -1.91 -2.52 -15.09
CA HIS A 51 -2.17 -3.96 -15.18
C HIS A 51 -3.67 -4.26 -15.21
N ALA A 52 -4.43 -3.65 -14.30
CA ALA A 52 -5.86 -3.84 -14.21
C ALA A 52 -6.60 -3.36 -15.48
N GLU A 53 -6.22 -2.21 -16.03
CA GLU A 53 -6.78 -1.69 -17.29
C GLU A 53 -6.46 -2.59 -18.48
N LYS A 54 -5.28 -3.22 -18.51
CA LYS A 54 -4.95 -4.21 -19.54
C LYS A 54 -5.83 -5.45 -19.41
N LEU A 55 -5.93 -6.01 -18.21
CA LEU A 55 -6.79 -7.17 -17.94
C LEU A 55 -8.27 -6.89 -18.27
N GLU A 56 -8.73 -5.67 -17.99
CA GLU A 56 -10.09 -5.25 -18.29
C GLU A 56 -10.37 -5.30 -19.81
N ARG A 57 -9.41 -4.85 -20.64
CA ARG A 57 -9.51 -4.98 -22.11
C ARG A 57 -9.49 -6.44 -22.55
N ASP A 58 -8.58 -7.25 -22.00
CA ASP A 58 -8.47 -8.66 -22.34
C ASP A 58 -9.79 -9.41 -22.00
N PHE A 59 -10.43 -9.06 -20.88
CA PHE A 59 -11.74 -9.63 -20.50
C PHE A 59 -12.87 -9.15 -21.41
N HIS A 60 -12.82 -7.90 -21.84
CA HIS A 60 -13.78 -7.38 -22.81
C HIS A 60 -13.72 -8.17 -24.12
N GLU A 61 -12.52 -8.39 -24.65
CA GLU A 61 -12.28 -9.14 -25.89
C GLU A 61 -12.75 -10.60 -25.78
N LYS A 62 -12.59 -11.22 -24.60
CA LYS A 62 -13.05 -12.59 -24.33
C LYS A 62 -14.54 -12.70 -24.00
N GLY A 63 -15.24 -11.59 -23.78
CA GLY A 63 -16.65 -11.58 -23.38
C GLY A 63 -16.89 -11.96 -21.92
N PHE A 64 -15.88 -11.90 -21.07
CA PHE A 64 -15.93 -12.21 -19.64
C PHE A 64 -16.59 -11.07 -18.85
N ARG A 65 -17.91 -11.07 -18.78
CA ARG A 65 -18.68 -9.95 -18.21
C ARG A 65 -18.51 -9.78 -16.70
N ASP A 66 -18.66 -10.88 -15.96
CA ASP A 66 -18.68 -10.85 -14.50
C ASP A 66 -17.27 -10.60 -13.94
N ALA A 67 -16.27 -11.25 -14.53
CA ALA A 67 -14.86 -11.01 -14.21
C ALA A 67 -14.46 -9.56 -14.53
N ARG A 68 -14.91 -8.99 -15.64
CA ARG A 68 -14.71 -7.60 -16.00
C ARG A 68 -15.33 -6.63 -14.98
N GLN A 69 -16.56 -6.88 -14.53
CA GLN A 69 -17.22 -6.06 -13.52
C GLN A 69 -16.48 -6.10 -12.17
N SER A 70 -15.99 -7.28 -11.78
CA SER A 70 -15.16 -7.42 -10.58
C SER A 70 -13.85 -6.64 -10.71
N LEU A 71 -13.23 -6.67 -11.89
CA LEU A 71 -12.00 -5.94 -12.16
C LEU A 71 -12.19 -4.42 -12.15
N ALA A 72 -13.34 -3.91 -12.62
CA ALA A 72 -13.68 -2.49 -12.53
C ALA A 72 -13.67 -1.99 -11.07
N ARG A 73 -14.23 -2.76 -10.13
CA ARG A 73 -14.17 -2.47 -8.69
C ARG A 73 -12.73 -2.46 -8.16
N THR A 74 -11.90 -3.36 -8.68
CA THR A 74 -10.48 -3.42 -8.35
C THR A 74 -9.75 -2.14 -8.79
N ILE A 75 -10.02 -1.66 -10.00
CA ILE A 75 -9.49 -0.39 -10.53
C ILE A 75 -9.90 0.79 -9.63
N GLU A 76 -11.17 0.87 -9.24
CA GLU A 76 -11.66 1.91 -8.33
C GLU A 76 -10.93 1.87 -6.98
N SER A 77 -10.69 0.68 -6.42
CA SER A 77 -9.97 0.51 -5.16
C SER A 77 -8.48 0.91 -5.27
N ILE A 78 -7.82 0.58 -6.38
CA ILE A 78 -6.43 1.01 -6.66
C ILE A 78 -6.36 2.54 -6.75
N GLN A 79 -7.28 3.15 -7.48
CA GLN A 79 -7.34 4.61 -7.63
C GLN A 79 -7.65 5.30 -6.31
N ALA A 80 -8.54 4.73 -5.48
CA ALA A 80 -8.82 5.24 -4.14
C ALA A 80 -7.58 5.15 -3.24
N TYR A 81 -6.86 4.02 -3.25
CA TYR A 81 -5.62 3.85 -2.49
C TYR A 81 -4.55 4.85 -2.92
N ARG A 82 -4.39 5.06 -4.23
CA ARG A 82 -3.47 6.08 -4.77
C ARG A 82 -3.82 7.48 -4.28
N ARG A 83 -5.11 7.86 -4.31
CA ARG A 83 -5.58 9.16 -3.78
C ARG A 83 -5.32 9.29 -2.30
N ASP A 84 -5.60 8.24 -1.50
CA ASP A 84 -5.32 8.27 -0.06
C ASP A 84 -3.83 8.51 0.22
N ALA A 85 -2.93 7.89 -0.56
CA ALA A 85 -1.50 8.12 -0.43
C ALA A 85 -1.06 9.53 -0.90
N GLN A 86 -1.71 10.08 -1.92
CA GLN A 86 -1.44 11.41 -2.44
C GLN A 86 -1.88 12.52 -1.46
N PHE A 87 -3.06 12.37 -0.87
CA PHE A 87 -3.69 13.39 -0.03
C PHE A 87 -3.57 13.09 1.47
N ALA A 88 -2.96 11.98 1.86
CA ALA A 88 -2.64 11.74 3.25
C ALA A 88 -1.93 12.99 3.80
N LEU A 89 -2.39 13.47 4.93
CA LEU A 89 -1.84 14.63 5.63
C LEU A 89 -0.34 14.42 5.87
N SER A 90 0.43 14.68 4.84
CA SER A 90 1.85 14.88 4.99
C SER A 90 2.02 16.30 5.47
N GLY A 91 2.59 16.43 6.59
CA GLY A 91 3.37 17.52 7.04
C GLY A 91 3.22 18.95 6.58
N THR A 92 2.34 19.30 5.66
CA THR A 92 2.01 20.71 5.45
C THR A 92 1.41 21.32 6.71
N ASN A 93 0.66 20.52 7.49
CA ASN A 93 0.24 20.91 8.85
C ASN A 93 1.27 20.53 9.93
N LEU A 94 2.23 19.63 9.64
CA LEU A 94 3.29 19.21 10.54
C LEU A 94 4.50 20.17 10.51
N SER A 95 4.73 20.83 9.40
CA SER A 95 5.82 21.83 9.28
C SER A 95 5.59 23.06 10.17
N SER A 96 4.35 23.35 10.53
CA SER A 96 4.01 24.37 11.52
C SER A 96 4.09 23.84 12.97
N HIS A 97 4.18 22.53 13.14
CA HIS A 97 4.29 21.88 14.45
C HIS A 97 5.70 21.30 14.63
N SER A 98 6.60 22.11 15.17
CA SER A 98 7.93 21.71 15.66
C SER A 98 7.92 20.54 16.67
N GLY A 99 6.75 19.92 16.93
CA GLY A 99 6.52 18.88 17.93
C GLY A 99 6.87 17.45 17.50
N ILE A 100 6.97 17.12 16.20
CA ILE A 100 7.33 15.76 15.76
C ILE A 100 8.86 15.55 15.67
N GLY A 101 9.65 16.49 16.10
CA GLY A 101 11.11 16.37 16.09
C GLY A 101 11.69 15.18 16.87
N LYS A 102 10.94 14.60 17.81
CA LYS A 102 11.36 13.42 18.58
C LYS A 102 10.18 12.49 18.87
N LEU A 103 9.92 11.59 17.95
CA LEU A 103 9.01 10.47 18.24
C LEU A 103 9.61 9.60 19.36
N LYS A 104 8.77 9.21 20.32
CA LYS A 104 9.15 8.19 21.30
C LYS A 104 9.40 6.86 20.60
N ALA A 105 10.34 6.06 21.08
CA ALA A 105 10.71 4.77 20.49
C ALA A 105 9.50 3.84 20.26
N LYS A 106 8.48 3.89 21.13
CA LYS A 106 7.23 3.14 20.96
C LYS A 106 6.45 3.60 19.72
N ALA A 107 6.40 4.90 19.46
CA ALA A 107 5.69 5.45 18.30
C ALA A 107 6.41 5.11 16.99
N VAL A 108 7.74 5.23 16.96
CA VAL A 108 8.57 4.80 15.82
C VAL A 108 8.32 3.35 15.50
N ARG A 109 8.36 2.47 16.49
CA ARG A 109 8.11 1.02 16.31
C ARG A 109 6.75 0.76 15.67
N LYS A 110 5.70 1.41 16.19
CA LYS A 110 4.35 1.25 15.67
C LYS A 110 4.19 1.74 14.24
N LEU A 111 4.84 2.86 13.88
CA LEU A 111 4.85 3.36 12.50
C LEU A 111 5.56 2.38 11.54
N VAL A 112 6.71 1.85 11.94
CA VAL A 112 7.42 0.84 11.13
C VAL A 112 6.58 -0.41 10.93
N GLU A 113 5.82 -0.85 11.95
CA GLU A 113 4.88 -1.97 11.83
C GLU A 113 3.79 -1.68 10.78
N HIS A 114 3.19 -0.50 10.82
CA HIS A 114 2.17 -0.09 9.84
C HIS A 114 2.74 0.04 8.42
N ASP A 115 3.92 0.63 8.27
CA ASP A 115 4.59 0.75 6.97
C ASP A 115 4.88 -0.65 6.38
N SER A 116 5.43 -1.54 7.21
CA SER A 116 5.74 -2.91 6.80
C SER A 116 4.47 -3.67 6.39
N ALA A 117 3.39 -3.57 7.16
CA ALA A 117 2.12 -4.24 6.85
C ALA A 117 1.52 -3.73 5.53
N SER A 118 1.46 -2.41 5.35
CA SER A 118 0.93 -1.79 4.13
C SER A 118 1.75 -2.15 2.89
N LEU A 119 3.08 -1.99 2.95
CA LEU A 119 3.97 -2.25 1.82
C LEU A 119 4.06 -3.74 1.46
N ASN A 120 4.10 -4.64 2.44
CA ASN A 120 4.09 -6.08 2.18
C ASN A 120 2.80 -6.53 1.50
N SER A 121 1.63 -6.04 1.96
CA SER A 121 0.35 -6.33 1.31
C SER A 121 0.28 -5.77 -0.11
N LEU A 122 0.90 -4.62 -0.36
CA LEU A 122 0.97 -4.02 -1.69
C LEU A 122 1.92 -4.78 -2.62
N VAL A 123 3.03 -5.31 -2.11
CA VAL A 123 3.93 -6.22 -2.84
C VAL A 123 3.20 -7.51 -3.21
N GLU A 124 2.44 -8.08 -2.28
CA GLU A 124 1.61 -9.26 -2.53
C GLU A 124 0.57 -8.99 -3.63
N ALA A 125 -0.14 -7.86 -3.56
CA ALA A 125 -1.09 -7.45 -4.59
C ALA A 125 -0.41 -7.29 -5.97
N THR A 126 0.83 -6.80 -6.01
CA THR A 126 1.60 -6.66 -7.26
C THR A 126 1.93 -8.03 -7.85
N ARG A 127 2.37 -8.99 -7.01
CA ARG A 127 2.65 -10.36 -7.44
C ARG A 127 1.39 -11.03 -7.98
N MET A 128 0.28 -10.95 -7.23
CA MET A 128 -1.01 -11.50 -7.66
C MET A 128 -1.47 -10.92 -9.01
N GLY A 129 -1.29 -9.61 -9.23
CA GLY A 129 -1.62 -8.97 -10.51
C GLY A 129 -0.81 -9.52 -11.68
N ASN A 130 0.48 -9.84 -11.48
CA ASN A 130 1.32 -10.48 -12.49
C ASN A 130 0.85 -11.91 -12.77
N ASP A 131 0.65 -12.73 -11.73
CA ASP A 131 0.18 -14.11 -11.84
C ASP A 131 -1.19 -14.16 -12.54
N PHE A 132 -2.05 -13.20 -12.24
CA PHE A 132 -3.36 -13.05 -12.87
C PHE A 132 -3.25 -12.76 -14.38
N ALA A 133 -2.38 -11.82 -14.77
CA ALA A 133 -2.15 -11.50 -16.18
C ALA A 133 -1.64 -12.71 -16.99
N GLU A 134 -0.83 -13.58 -16.39
CA GLU A 134 -0.34 -14.81 -17.03
C GLU A 134 -1.43 -15.88 -17.18
N SER A 135 -2.42 -15.87 -16.32
CA SER A 135 -3.49 -16.86 -16.29
C SER A 135 -4.59 -16.62 -17.33
N VAL A 136 -4.77 -15.38 -17.80
CA VAL A 136 -5.91 -14.97 -18.67
C VAL A 136 -6.06 -15.82 -19.92
N SER A 137 -4.96 -16.26 -20.53
CA SER A 137 -5.02 -17.05 -21.78
C SER A 137 -5.49 -18.48 -21.59
N LYS A 138 -5.41 -19.01 -20.37
CA LYS A 138 -5.56 -20.43 -20.05
C LYS A 138 -6.78 -20.76 -19.18
N SER A 139 -7.43 -19.72 -18.62
CA SER A 139 -8.44 -19.90 -17.59
C SER A 139 -9.86 -19.58 -18.07
N SER A 140 -10.83 -20.18 -17.39
CA SER A 140 -12.26 -19.92 -17.59
C SER A 140 -12.67 -18.58 -16.97
N GLU A 141 -13.88 -18.09 -17.32
CA GLU A 141 -14.42 -16.86 -16.70
C GLU A 141 -14.61 -17.00 -15.18
N GLU A 142 -15.05 -18.17 -14.71
CA GLU A 142 -15.25 -18.43 -13.28
C GLU A 142 -13.94 -18.36 -12.48
N GLU A 143 -12.87 -18.93 -13.02
CA GLU A 143 -11.52 -18.82 -12.43
C GLU A 143 -11.05 -17.37 -12.44
N MET A 144 -11.28 -16.63 -13.51
CA MET A 144 -10.92 -15.21 -13.61
C MET A 144 -11.72 -14.35 -12.66
N LEU A 145 -13.00 -14.64 -12.44
CA LEU A 145 -13.83 -13.95 -11.46
C LEU A 145 -13.32 -14.16 -10.03
N THR A 146 -12.93 -15.40 -9.71
CA THR A 146 -12.34 -15.73 -8.40
C THR A 146 -11.04 -14.96 -8.17
N LEU A 147 -10.11 -15.01 -9.12
CA LEU A 147 -8.83 -14.29 -9.05
C LEU A 147 -9.02 -12.77 -8.95
N ALA A 148 -9.97 -12.21 -9.71
CA ALA A 148 -10.30 -10.78 -9.64
C ALA A 148 -10.81 -10.39 -8.25
N SER A 149 -11.64 -11.23 -7.63
CA SER A 149 -12.14 -11.01 -6.27
C SER A 149 -11.04 -11.08 -5.22
N GLU A 150 -10.18 -12.09 -5.29
CA GLU A 150 -9.04 -12.24 -4.36
C GLU A 150 -8.05 -11.07 -4.49
N TRP A 151 -7.77 -10.64 -5.70
CA TRP A 151 -6.91 -9.48 -5.94
C TRP A 151 -7.51 -8.20 -5.38
N HIS A 152 -8.81 -7.97 -5.59
CA HIS A 152 -9.55 -6.86 -5.00
C HIS A 152 -9.44 -6.83 -3.47
N HIS A 153 -9.65 -7.98 -2.82
CA HIS A 153 -9.51 -8.11 -1.36
C HIS A 153 -8.10 -7.80 -0.87
N THR A 154 -7.07 -8.24 -1.60
CA THR A 154 -5.68 -7.99 -1.23
C THR A 154 -5.32 -6.52 -1.35
N ILE A 155 -5.80 -5.83 -2.40
CA ILE A 155 -5.62 -4.38 -2.57
C ILE A 155 -6.33 -3.61 -1.45
N ASN A 156 -7.56 -3.97 -1.12
CA ASN A 156 -8.30 -3.32 -0.03
C ASN A 156 -7.62 -3.55 1.33
N ARG A 157 -7.06 -4.72 1.57
CA ARG A 157 -6.27 -4.99 2.79
C ARG A 157 -5.04 -4.08 2.88
N ALA A 158 -4.30 -3.92 1.78
CA ALA A 158 -3.15 -3.02 1.72
C ALA A 158 -3.55 -1.56 2.00
N ARG A 159 -4.64 -1.11 1.39
CA ARG A 159 -5.22 0.22 1.61
C ARG A 159 -5.63 0.42 3.08
N ASN A 160 -6.31 -0.54 3.69
CA ASN A 160 -6.76 -0.46 5.08
C ASN A 160 -5.56 -0.33 6.05
N HIS A 161 -4.48 -1.08 5.85
CA HIS A 161 -3.26 -0.93 6.64
C HIS A 161 -2.65 0.47 6.51
N PHE A 162 -2.71 1.06 5.32
CA PHE A 162 -2.27 2.44 5.10
C PHE A 162 -3.18 3.46 5.79
N LEU A 163 -4.48 3.28 5.77
CA LEU A 163 -5.43 4.16 6.47
C LEU A 163 -5.25 4.08 7.99
N GLU A 164 -5.05 2.88 8.55
CA GLU A 164 -4.71 2.69 9.98
C GLU A 164 -3.41 3.43 10.36
N ARG A 165 -2.40 3.36 9.49
CA ARG A 165 -1.17 4.13 9.65
C ARG A 165 -1.43 5.64 9.73
N ASN A 166 -2.22 6.17 8.81
CA ASN A 166 -2.55 7.59 8.78
C ASN A 166 -3.33 8.03 10.03
N MET A 167 -4.32 7.24 10.44
CA MET A 167 -5.04 7.47 11.70
C MET A 167 -4.10 7.48 12.91
N TYR A 168 -3.10 6.62 12.92
CA TYR A 168 -2.10 6.61 13.97
C TYR A 168 -1.23 7.88 13.97
N ILE A 169 -0.80 8.33 12.80
CA ILE A 169 -0.06 9.60 12.64
C ILE A 169 -0.89 10.78 13.14
N ASP A 170 -2.16 10.87 12.73
CA ASP A 170 -3.07 11.93 13.18
C ASP A 170 -3.22 11.95 14.71
N GLY A 171 -3.26 10.78 15.34
CA GLY A 171 -3.30 10.64 16.80
C GLY A 171 -2.01 11.09 17.50
N LEU A 172 -0.86 11.06 16.81
CA LEU A 172 0.41 11.58 17.35
C LEU A 172 0.49 13.10 17.30
N ILE A 173 -0.14 13.73 16.29
CA ILE A 173 -0.13 15.17 16.07
C ILE A 173 -1.05 15.89 17.06
N LYS A 174 -2.19 15.29 17.38
CA LYS A 174 -3.21 15.88 18.26
C LYS A 174 -2.87 15.84 19.75
N ARG A 175 -1.73 15.30 20.11
CA ARG A 175 -1.24 15.25 21.52
C ARG A 175 -0.10 16.22 21.74
#